data_3f13441809d1c95ce8f753c522253b09
#
_entry.id   3f13441809d1c95ce8f753c522253b09
#
_cell.length_a   1.000
_cell.length_b   1.000
_cell.length_c   1.000
_cell.angle_alpha   90.00
_cell.angle_beta   90.00
_cell.angle_gamma   90.00
#
_symmetry.space_group_name_H-M   'P 1'
#
loop_
_entity.id
_entity.type
_entity.pdbx_description
1 polymer ?
#
loop_
_entity_poly.entity_id
_entity_poly.type
_entity_poly.pdbx_seq_one_letter_code
_entity_poly.pdbx_strand_id
1 'polypeptide(L)'
;MGLAFKPGTDDLREAPSIDNISLLLKNGADIVAYDPVAMNNFKKKFPEGVVERGTISYTNQIEEALKDANICFIFTEWKEIKKVEPEAIKQLMRTPLVYDGRNIFDPEKMKAAGVEYYSIGR
;
A
#
# COMPACT_ATOMS: atom_id res chain seq x y z
N MET A 1 0.01 -0.11 -0.92
CA MET A 1 -0.28 -0.74 -2.21
C MET A 1 -0.43 0.31 -3.29
N GLY A 2 0.15 0.06 -4.48
CA GLY A 2 0.21 1.02 -5.56
C GLY A 2 1.32 2.04 -5.35
N LEU A 3 2.18 2.22 -6.33
CA LEU A 3 3.35 3.09 -6.22
C LEU A 3 3.35 4.23 -7.22
N ALA A 4 2.78 4.02 -8.41
CA ALA A 4 2.72 5.03 -9.45
C ALA A 4 1.71 6.13 -9.14
N PHE A 5 1.86 7.29 -9.79
CA PHE A 5 0.94 8.42 -9.62
C PHE A 5 -0.50 8.07 -10.02
N LYS A 6 -0.66 7.29 -11.09
CA LYS A 6 -1.98 6.84 -11.56
C LYS A 6 -1.87 5.43 -12.15
N PRO A 7 -2.99 4.68 -12.23
CA PRO A 7 -2.96 3.34 -12.81
C PRO A 7 -2.62 3.36 -14.30
N GLY A 8 -2.11 2.23 -14.80
CA GLY A 8 -1.76 2.07 -16.21
C GLY A 8 -0.39 2.61 -16.58
N THR A 9 0.43 3.03 -15.61
CA THR A 9 1.76 3.59 -15.87
C THR A 9 2.75 3.17 -14.79
N ASP A 10 4.03 3.21 -15.13
CA ASP A 10 5.14 3.08 -14.17
C ASP A 10 5.76 4.43 -13.80
N ASP A 11 5.12 5.52 -14.20
CA ASP A 11 5.61 6.88 -13.93
C ASP A 11 5.52 7.20 -12.44
N LEU A 12 6.68 7.48 -11.83
CA LEU A 12 6.78 7.81 -10.40
C LEU A 12 6.86 9.31 -10.14
N ARG A 13 6.86 10.15 -11.17
CA ARG A 13 6.90 11.59 -10.99
C ARG A 13 5.65 12.03 -10.24
N GLU A 14 5.84 12.87 -9.22
CA GLU A 14 4.76 13.38 -8.37
C GLU A 14 3.96 12.29 -7.64
N ALA A 15 4.48 11.05 -7.56
CA ALA A 15 3.80 9.98 -6.86
C ALA A 15 3.83 10.22 -5.34
N PRO A 16 2.68 10.26 -4.66
CA PRO A 16 2.63 10.46 -3.21
C PRO A 16 3.35 9.35 -2.42
N SER A 17 3.44 8.15 -3.00
CA SER A 17 4.10 7.01 -2.37
C SER A 17 5.56 7.30 -2.02
N ILE A 18 6.27 8.06 -2.86
CA ILE A 18 7.70 8.32 -2.66
C ILE A 18 7.94 9.04 -1.34
N ASP A 19 7.23 10.15 -1.10
CA ASP A 19 7.39 10.93 0.12
C ASP A 19 6.95 10.15 1.35
N ASN A 20 5.85 9.44 1.25
CA ASN A 20 5.31 8.65 2.36
C ASN A 20 6.24 7.49 2.73
N ILE A 21 6.74 6.75 1.75
CA ILE A 21 7.65 5.63 2.02
C ILE A 21 8.98 6.13 2.57
N SER A 22 9.50 7.22 2.05
CA SER A 22 10.72 7.84 2.58
C SER A 22 10.56 8.18 4.07
N LEU A 23 9.44 8.78 4.44
CA LEU A 23 9.14 9.14 5.82
C LEU A 23 9.01 7.90 6.71
N LEU A 24 8.30 6.89 6.24
CA LEU A 24 8.12 5.64 6.99
C LEU A 24 9.45 4.93 7.24
N LEU A 25 10.31 4.86 6.23
CA LEU A 25 11.64 4.23 6.36
C LEU A 25 12.51 4.96 7.36
N LYS A 26 12.49 6.30 7.36
CA LYS A 26 13.23 7.10 8.33
C LYS A 26 12.77 6.85 9.76
N ASN A 27 11.54 6.40 9.94
CA ASN A 27 10.94 6.12 11.24
C ASN A 27 10.97 4.63 11.61
N GLY A 28 11.70 3.81 10.86
CA GLY A 28 11.94 2.42 11.23
C GLY A 28 10.88 1.42 10.78
N ALA A 29 10.04 1.77 9.82
CA ALA A 29 8.99 0.87 9.34
C ALA A 29 9.57 -0.29 8.52
N ASP A 30 8.93 -1.46 8.63
CA ASP A 30 9.19 -2.60 7.78
C ASP A 30 8.11 -2.62 6.69
N ILE A 31 8.49 -2.35 5.45
CA ILE A 31 7.56 -2.13 4.36
C ILE A 31 7.56 -3.30 3.39
N VAL A 32 6.36 -3.74 3.00
CA VAL A 32 6.17 -4.61 1.85
C VAL A 32 5.36 -3.83 0.81
N ALA A 33 5.96 -3.59 -0.35
CA ALA A 33 5.37 -2.77 -1.39
C ALA A 33 4.84 -3.63 -2.54
N TYR A 34 3.65 -3.29 -3.01
CA TYR A 34 3.01 -3.93 -4.15
C TYR A 34 2.63 -2.90 -5.19
N ASP A 35 2.99 -3.16 -6.44
CA ASP A 35 2.49 -2.43 -7.61
C ASP A 35 2.65 -3.33 -8.83
N PRO A 36 1.61 -3.50 -9.67
CA PRO A 36 1.70 -4.42 -10.81
C PRO A 36 2.67 -3.98 -11.91
N VAL A 37 3.04 -2.70 -11.97
CA VAL A 37 3.87 -2.16 -13.06
C VAL A 37 5.10 -1.41 -12.58
N ALA A 38 4.96 -0.59 -11.54
CA ALA A 38 5.99 0.38 -11.15
C ALA A 38 7.09 -0.16 -10.21
N MET A 39 7.05 -1.44 -9.83
CA MET A 39 8.00 -1.98 -8.86
C MET A 39 9.46 -1.81 -9.28
N ASN A 40 9.79 -2.09 -10.54
CA ASN A 40 11.17 -2.01 -11.00
C ASN A 40 11.72 -0.58 -10.91
N ASN A 41 10.93 0.41 -11.29
CA ASN A 41 11.33 1.81 -11.18
C ASN A 41 11.47 2.23 -9.71
N PHE A 42 10.58 1.74 -8.87
CA PHE A 42 10.63 2.05 -7.44
C PHE A 42 11.85 1.41 -6.77
N LYS A 43 12.23 0.20 -7.15
CA LYS A 43 13.43 -0.48 -6.65
C LYS A 43 14.72 0.30 -6.95
N LYS A 44 14.75 1.05 -8.05
CA LYS A 44 15.90 1.91 -8.36
C LYS A 44 16.05 3.03 -7.34
N LYS A 45 14.94 3.53 -6.82
CA LYS A 45 14.92 4.62 -5.83
C LYS A 45 15.08 4.08 -4.41
N PHE A 46 14.45 2.96 -4.11
CA PHE A 46 14.51 2.29 -2.81
C PHE A 46 14.87 0.82 -3.02
N PRO A 47 16.16 0.47 -3.10
CA PRO A 47 16.57 -0.92 -3.25
C PRO A 47 16.07 -1.80 -2.10
N GLU A 48 15.77 -3.07 -2.42
CA GLU A 48 15.35 -4.01 -1.39
C GLU A 48 16.37 -4.12 -0.27
N GLY A 49 15.89 -4.21 0.96
CA GLY A 49 16.71 -4.40 2.13
C GLY A 49 16.55 -3.27 3.12
N VAL A 50 17.62 -2.97 3.84
CA VAL A 50 17.64 -1.91 4.84
C VAL A 50 17.84 -0.56 4.15
N VAL A 51 16.92 0.37 4.41
CA VAL A 51 17.01 1.76 3.92
C VAL A 51 16.75 2.66 5.12
N GLU A 52 17.73 3.52 5.43
CA GLU A 52 17.67 4.36 6.63
C GLU A 52 17.52 3.49 7.88
N ARG A 53 16.43 3.66 8.64
CA ARG A 53 16.14 2.90 9.85
C ARG A 53 15.16 1.76 9.61
N GLY A 54 14.57 1.67 8.42
CA GLY A 54 13.55 0.70 8.08
C GLY A 54 14.03 -0.33 7.08
N THR A 55 13.10 -1.18 6.67
CA THR A 55 13.33 -2.16 5.61
C THR A 55 12.25 -2.04 4.56
N ILE A 56 12.59 -2.40 3.33
CA ILE A 56 11.61 -2.46 2.25
C ILE A 56 11.83 -3.72 1.42
N SER A 57 10.75 -4.41 1.11
CA SER A 57 10.71 -5.53 0.18
C SER A 57 9.54 -5.34 -0.77
N TYR A 58 9.52 -6.11 -1.84
CA TYR A 58 8.52 -5.97 -2.89
C TYR A 58 7.88 -7.32 -3.19
N THR A 59 6.61 -7.28 -3.54
CA THR A 59 5.89 -8.49 -3.92
C THR A 59 4.93 -8.17 -5.07
N ASN A 60 4.68 -9.17 -5.93
CA ASN A 60 3.64 -9.09 -6.95
C ASN A 60 2.34 -9.78 -6.51
N GLN A 61 2.25 -10.14 -5.22
CA GLN A 61 1.07 -10.78 -4.64
C GLN A 61 0.48 -9.86 -3.58
N ILE A 62 -0.77 -9.43 -3.78
CA ILE A 62 -1.46 -8.55 -2.83
C ILE A 62 -1.56 -9.21 -1.45
N GLU A 63 -1.85 -10.50 -1.42
CA GLU A 63 -1.98 -11.26 -0.18
C GLU A 63 -0.71 -11.23 0.66
N GLU A 64 0.46 -11.33 0.01
CA GLU A 64 1.73 -11.23 0.72
C GLU A 64 1.99 -9.83 1.26
N ALA A 65 1.55 -8.80 0.54
CA ALA A 65 1.70 -7.42 1.00
C ALA A 65 0.84 -7.16 2.24
N LEU A 66 -0.33 -7.77 2.31
CA LEU A 66 -1.26 -7.58 3.43
C LEU A 66 -0.95 -8.48 4.64
N LYS A 67 -0.34 -9.65 4.41
CA LYS A 67 -0.13 -10.64 5.46
C LYS A 67 0.63 -10.06 6.65
N ASP A 68 0.04 -10.19 7.82
CA ASP A 68 0.60 -9.73 9.10
C ASP A 68 0.92 -8.23 9.16
N ALA A 69 0.41 -7.45 8.22
CA ALA A 69 0.64 -6.00 8.22
C ALA A 69 -0.13 -5.32 9.34
N ASN A 70 0.46 -4.29 9.91
CA ASN A 70 -0.17 -3.47 10.95
C ASN A 70 -0.92 -2.27 10.36
N ILE A 71 -0.59 -1.90 9.13
CA ILE A 71 -1.22 -0.78 8.44
C ILE A 71 -1.05 -0.98 6.93
N CYS A 72 -2.06 -0.58 6.17
CA CYS A 72 -2.02 -0.63 4.71
C CYS A 72 -2.28 0.76 4.14
N PHE A 73 -1.39 1.24 3.29
CA PHE A 73 -1.56 2.49 2.56
C PHE A 73 -1.86 2.18 1.09
N ILE A 74 -2.82 2.90 0.51
CA ILE A 74 -3.18 2.76 -0.90
C ILE A 74 -2.91 4.09 -1.59
N PHE A 75 -1.99 4.06 -2.56
CA PHE A 75 -1.57 5.27 -3.29
C PHE A 75 -2.03 5.28 -4.75
N THR A 76 -2.42 4.14 -5.31
CA THR A 76 -2.84 4.02 -6.70
C THR A 76 -4.07 3.13 -6.83
N GLU A 77 -5.01 3.51 -7.70
CA GLU A 77 -6.31 2.87 -7.84
C GLU A 77 -6.32 1.73 -8.88
N TRP A 78 -5.39 0.77 -8.74
CA TRP A 78 -5.34 -0.40 -9.62
C TRP A 78 -6.56 -1.29 -9.45
N LYS A 79 -7.02 -1.90 -10.58
CA LYS A 79 -8.17 -2.81 -10.55
C LYS A 79 -7.94 -4.00 -9.62
N GLU A 80 -6.72 -4.52 -9.58
CA GLU A 80 -6.36 -5.64 -8.72
C GLU A 80 -6.55 -5.30 -7.24
N ILE A 81 -6.24 -4.08 -6.86
CA ILE A 81 -6.44 -3.61 -5.48
C ILE A 81 -7.92 -3.44 -5.18
N LYS A 82 -8.69 -2.89 -6.12
CA LYS A 82 -10.15 -2.71 -5.95
C LYS A 82 -10.90 -4.01 -5.75
N LYS A 83 -10.38 -5.12 -6.29
CA LYS A 83 -11.01 -6.44 -6.20
C LYS A 83 -10.80 -7.13 -4.85
N VAL A 84 -9.94 -6.61 -4.01
CA VAL A 84 -9.68 -7.20 -2.69
C VAL A 84 -10.91 -7.05 -1.81
N GLU A 85 -11.40 -8.17 -1.27
CA GLU A 85 -12.56 -8.15 -0.39
C GLU A 85 -12.20 -7.64 1.00
N PRO A 86 -13.06 -6.84 1.64
CA PRO A 86 -12.79 -6.35 2.99
C PRO A 86 -12.53 -7.46 4.01
N GLU A 87 -13.22 -8.60 3.88
CA GLU A 87 -13.02 -9.75 4.74
C GLU A 87 -11.61 -10.32 4.62
N ALA A 88 -11.04 -10.32 3.40
CA ALA A 88 -9.67 -10.79 3.17
C ALA A 88 -8.67 -9.86 3.87
N ILE A 89 -8.90 -8.56 3.83
CA ILE A 89 -8.07 -7.57 4.54
C ILE A 89 -8.09 -7.87 6.04
N LYS A 90 -9.28 -8.08 6.59
CA LYS A 90 -9.46 -8.39 8.01
C LYS A 90 -8.71 -9.66 8.42
N GLN A 91 -8.76 -10.69 7.58
CA GLN A 91 -8.13 -11.98 7.88
C GLN A 91 -6.61 -11.95 7.73
N LEU A 92 -6.10 -11.24 6.72
CA LEU A 92 -4.66 -11.26 6.40
C LEU A 92 -3.85 -10.32 7.29
N MET A 93 -4.37 -9.14 7.60
CA MET A 93 -3.64 -8.15 8.37
C MET A 93 -3.64 -8.47 9.86
N ARG A 94 -2.52 -8.21 10.52
CA ARG A 94 -2.44 -8.32 11.98
C ARG A 94 -3.32 -7.26 12.64
N THR A 95 -3.24 -6.03 12.18
CA THR A 95 -4.10 -4.93 12.60
C THR A 95 -4.78 -4.40 11.34
N PRO A 96 -6.09 -4.65 11.16
CA PRO A 96 -6.76 -4.27 9.91
C PRO A 96 -7.05 -2.77 9.89
N LEU A 97 -6.03 -2.01 9.55
CA LEU A 97 -6.05 -0.55 9.47
C LEU A 97 -5.62 -0.12 8.06
N VAL A 98 -6.50 0.56 7.34
CA VAL A 98 -6.27 0.97 5.95
C VAL A 98 -6.42 2.48 5.81
N TYR A 99 -5.39 3.11 5.24
CA TYR A 99 -5.43 4.50 4.78
C TYR A 99 -5.49 4.51 3.25
N ASP A 100 -6.63 4.91 2.71
CA ASP A 100 -6.94 4.86 1.29
C ASP A 100 -6.85 6.27 0.69
N GLY A 101 -5.74 6.55 0.05
CA GLY A 101 -5.51 7.85 -0.58
C GLY A 101 -6.24 8.03 -1.92
N ARG A 102 -6.96 7.03 -2.39
CA ARG A 102 -7.65 7.08 -3.70
C ARG A 102 -9.14 6.81 -3.61
N ASN A 103 -9.66 6.61 -2.40
CA ASN A 103 -11.10 6.42 -2.15
C ASN A 103 -11.69 5.26 -2.95
N ILE A 104 -10.96 4.12 -3.01
CA ILE A 104 -11.38 2.99 -3.85
C ILE A 104 -12.33 2.02 -3.15
N PHE A 105 -12.39 2.04 -1.81
CA PHE A 105 -13.26 1.16 -1.05
C PHE A 105 -14.47 1.89 -0.48
N ASP A 106 -15.56 1.14 -0.30
CA ASP A 106 -16.76 1.64 0.35
C ASP A 106 -16.56 1.65 1.87
N PRO A 107 -16.62 2.83 2.54
CA PRO A 107 -16.39 2.91 3.98
C PRO A 107 -17.33 2.03 4.80
N GLU A 108 -18.59 1.90 4.38
CA GLU A 108 -19.58 1.09 5.11
C GLU A 108 -19.22 -0.40 5.05
N LYS A 109 -18.79 -0.88 3.87
CA LYS A 109 -18.38 -2.28 3.72
C LYS A 109 -17.11 -2.59 4.51
N MET A 110 -16.18 -1.66 4.56
CA MET A 110 -14.95 -1.81 5.33
C MET A 110 -15.26 -1.90 6.82
N LYS A 111 -16.11 -1.01 7.31
CA LYS A 111 -16.55 -1.01 8.72
C LYS A 111 -17.28 -2.29 9.06
N ALA A 112 -18.19 -2.74 8.19
CA ALA A 112 -18.96 -3.96 8.42
C ALA A 112 -18.04 -5.20 8.51
N ALA A 113 -16.93 -5.21 7.80
CA ALA A 113 -15.95 -6.30 7.85
C ALA A 113 -14.99 -6.21 9.04
N GLY A 114 -15.06 -5.15 9.83
CA GLY A 114 -14.18 -4.96 10.98
C GLY A 114 -12.83 -4.33 10.64
N VAL A 115 -12.75 -3.63 9.51
CA VAL A 115 -11.55 -2.90 9.08
C VAL A 115 -11.66 -1.45 9.49
N GLU A 116 -10.66 -0.96 10.21
CA GLU A 116 -10.55 0.47 10.50
C GLU A 116 -10.06 1.18 9.22
N TYR A 117 -10.87 2.07 8.69
CA TYR A 117 -10.68 2.60 7.35
C TYR A 117 -10.76 4.13 7.34
N TYR A 118 -9.75 4.74 6.74
CA TYR A 118 -9.69 6.19 6.54
C TYR A 118 -9.44 6.47 5.06
N SER A 119 -10.11 7.49 4.54
CA SER A 119 -9.94 7.91 3.15
C SER A 119 -9.90 9.43 3.05
N ILE A 120 -9.30 9.93 1.96
CA ILE A 120 -9.18 11.37 1.74
C ILE A 120 -10.54 11.95 1.37
N GLY A 121 -10.94 13.04 2.06
CA GLY A 121 -12.17 13.76 1.72
C GLY A 121 -13.47 13.08 2.11
N ARG A 122 -13.44 12.10 2.97
CA ARG A 122 -14.64 11.39 3.42
C ARG A 122 -14.79 11.41 4.93
#